data_069ac33849f37dd61dfa614167f4609a
#
_entry.id   069ac33849f37dd61dfa614167f4609a
#
_cell.length_a   1.000
_cell.length_b   1.000
_cell.length_c   1.000
_cell.angle_alpha   90.00
_cell.angle_beta   90.00
_cell.angle_gamma   90.00
#
_symmetry.space_group_name_H-M   'P 1'
#
loop_
_entity.id
_entity.type
_entity.pdbx_description
1 polymer ?
#
loop_
_entity_poly.entity_id
_entity_poly.type
_entity_poly.pdbx_seq_one_letter_code
_entity_poly.pdbx_strand_id
1 'polypeptide(L)'
;MTAGARTMDVGTVPAATQVAAAPKRALKDRIEVVLGTAFGAIFLALAVVVTVETISRKLFDFSIQGADELGGYALAVGSTIAFSLALMGRNHIRVDVFHERFSKGAKAALNWLSIVSMAAFGAFIAWVAFKVLADTLAYHSTAQTPWATPLIVPQGVWYAGLVVFALVAVGYAVHATRLLLAGRFDALNRDFHPKSAKEELKEELDDLAQRQQGEQP
;
A
#
# COMPACT_ATOMS: atom_id res chain seq x y z
N MET A 1 52.98 -41.49 -26.37
CA MET A 1 52.51 -40.09 -26.20
C MET A 1 51.04 -40.18 -25.88
N THR A 2 50.68 -40.19 -24.59
CA THR A 2 49.31 -40.32 -24.08
C THR A 2 48.92 -38.95 -23.49
N ALA A 3 47.95 -38.31 -24.16
CA ALA A 3 47.38 -37.06 -23.69
C ALA A 3 46.41 -37.32 -22.53
N GLY A 4 46.73 -36.81 -21.35
CA GLY A 4 45.88 -36.87 -20.19
C GLY A 4 44.70 -35.84 -20.30
N ALA A 5 43.52 -36.34 -20.34
CA ALA A 5 42.30 -35.53 -20.23
C ALA A 5 42.14 -35.09 -18.75
N ARG A 6 42.23 -33.76 -18.48
CA ARG A 6 41.88 -33.15 -17.24
C ARG A 6 40.35 -33.03 -17.16
N THR A 7 39.73 -33.85 -16.33
CA THR A 7 38.34 -33.65 -15.90
C THR A 7 38.26 -32.39 -15.04
N MET A 8 37.51 -31.38 -15.49
CA MET A 8 37.15 -30.22 -14.67
C MET A 8 36.14 -30.71 -13.60
N ASP A 9 36.58 -30.62 -12.37
CA ASP A 9 35.73 -30.80 -11.20
C ASP A 9 34.74 -29.64 -11.13
N VAL A 10 33.47 -29.94 -11.42
CA VAL A 10 32.36 -28.97 -11.27
C VAL A 10 32.09 -28.91 -9.77
N GLY A 11 32.72 -27.94 -9.11
CA GLY A 11 32.52 -27.63 -7.70
C GLY A 11 31.03 -27.50 -7.41
N THR A 12 30.54 -28.37 -6.53
CA THR A 12 29.19 -28.32 -5.95
C THR A 12 28.97 -26.95 -5.31
N VAL A 13 28.08 -26.15 -5.94
CA VAL A 13 27.58 -24.89 -5.35
C VAL A 13 26.91 -25.25 -4.02
N PRO A 14 27.36 -24.69 -2.89
CA PRO A 14 26.72 -24.97 -1.61
C PRO A 14 25.30 -24.45 -1.65
N ALA A 15 24.34 -25.34 -1.29
CA ALA A 15 22.94 -25.03 -1.17
C ALA A 15 22.77 -23.71 -0.39
N ALA A 16 22.19 -22.71 -1.07
CA ALA A 16 21.91 -21.42 -0.46
C ALA A 16 21.11 -21.65 0.82
N THR A 17 21.72 -21.28 1.94
CA THR A 17 21.08 -21.27 3.26
C THR A 17 19.80 -20.46 3.14
N GLN A 18 18.65 -21.12 3.18
CA GLN A 18 17.37 -20.47 3.29
C GLN A 18 17.36 -19.68 4.60
N VAL A 19 17.67 -18.40 4.50
CA VAL A 19 17.53 -17.48 5.63
C VAL A 19 16.03 -17.42 5.93
N ALA A 20 15.63 -18.07 7.01
CA ALA A 20 14.27 -18.03 7.51
C ALA A 20 13.82 -16.58 7.62
N ALA A 21 12.81 -16.21 6.83
CA ALA A 21 12.26 -14.86 6.81
C ALA A 21 11.80 -14.48 8.22
N ALA A 22 12.31 -13.36 8.75
CA ALA A 22 11.99 -12.92 10.10
C ALA A 22 10.46 -12.77 10.25
N PRO A 23 9.86 -13.16 11.39
CA PRO A 23 8.40 -13.23 11.57
C PRO A 23 7.66 -11.91 11.30
N LYS A 24 8.34 -10.77 11.40
CA LYS A 24 7.79 -9.43 11.06
C LYS A 24 7.59 -9.22 9.55
N ARG A 25 8.39 -9.84 8.69
CA ARG A 25 8.19 -9.78 7.23
C ARG A 25 6.94 -10.56 6.83
N ALA A 26 6.78 -11.76 7.37
CA ALA A 26 5.62 -12.60 7.08
C ALA A 26 4.27 -11.95 7.46
N LEU A 27 4.22 -11.16 8.54
CA LEU A 27 3.02 -10.43 8.94
C LEU A 27 2.71 -9.26 7.98
N LYS A 28 3.73 -8.49 7.60
CA LYS A 28 3.60 -7.39 6.64
C LYS A 28 3.05 -7.91 5.31
N ASP A 29 3.67 -8.96 4.76
CA ASP A 29 3.28 -9.56 3.49
C ASP A 29 1.83 -10.08 3.52
N ARG A 30 1.40 -10.69 4.64
CA ARG A 30 0.00 -11.10 4.82
C ARG A 30 -0.97 -9.92 4.83
N ILE A 31 -0.63 -8.84 5.52
CA ILE A 31 -1.46 -7.63 5.55
C ILE A 31 -1.55 -7.01 4.15
N GLU A 32 -0.44 -6.91 3.43
CA GLU A 32 -0.42 -6.41 2.05
C GLU A 32 -1.31 -7.25 1.12
N VAL A 33 -1.23 -8.58 1.21
CA VAL A 33 -2.08 -9.48 0.42
C VAL A 33 -3.56 -9.31 0.77
N VAL A 34 -3.92 -9.28 2.05
CA VAL A 34 -5.31 -9.11 2.49
C VAL A 34 -5.88 -7.77 2.03
N LEU A 35 -5.14 -6.67 2.26
CA LEU A 35 -5.57 -5.34 1.84
C LEU A 35 -5.65 -5.22 0.31
N GLY A 36 -4.68 -5.77 -0.43
CA GLY A 36 -4.68 -5.77 -1.88
C GLY A 36 -5.83 -6.59 -2.46
N THR A 37 -6.13 -7.76 -1.88
CA THR A 37 -7.28 -8.59 -2.29
C THR A 37 -8.60 -7.87 -1.99
N ALA A 38 -8.73 -7.25 -0.81
CA ALA A 38 -9.92 -6.48 -0.45
C ALA A 38 -10.14 -5.29 -1.40
N PHE A 39 -9.07 -4.55 -1.71
CA PHE A 39 -9.09 -3.47 -2.70
C PHE A 39 -9.55 -3.97 -4.07
N GLY A 40 -8.92 -5.03 -4.59
CA GLY A 40 -9.29 -5.62 -5.87
C GLY A 40 -10.74 -6.11 -5.91
N ALA A 41 -11.22 -6.76 -4.85
CA ALA A 41 -12.60 -7.25 -4.74
C ALA A 41 -13.62 -6.09 -4.74
N ILE A 42 -13.36 -5.00 -4.01
CA ILE A 42 -14.22 -3.81 -3.98
C ILE A 42 -14.36 -3.21 -5.38
N PHE A 43 -13.25 -2.99 -6.08
CA PHE A 43 -13.28 -2.38 -7.41
C PHE A 43 -13.82 -3.32 -8.49
N LEU A 44 -13.59 -4.62 -8.37
CA LEU A 44 -14.21 -5.61 -9.25
C LEU A 44 -15.74 -5.64 -9.08
N ALA A 45 -16.21 -5.66 -7.83
CA ALA A 45 -17.64 -5.59 -7.54
C ALA A 45 -18.25 -4.27 -8.07
N LEU A 46 -17.58 -3.14 -7.86
CA LEU A 46 -18.00 -1.85 -8.40
C LEU A 46 -18.09 -1.88 -9.93
N ALA A 47 -17.07 -2.43 -10.60
CA ALA A 47 -17.07 -2.55 -12.07
C ALA A 47 -18.25 -3.36 -12.58
N VAL A 48 -18.61 -4.46 -11.92
CA VAL A 48 -19.78 -5.28 -12.24
C VAL A 48 -21.07 -4.46 -12.06
N VAL A 49 -21.24 -3.79 -10.91
CA VAL A 49 -22.44 -2.98 -10.62
C VAL A 49 -22.61 -1.87 -11.66
N VAL A 50 -21.55 -1.11 -11.96
CA VAL A 50 -21.59 -0.02 -12.94
C VAL A 50 -21.89 -0.54 -14.35
N THR A 51 -21.32 -1.71 -14.71
CA THR A 51 -21.59 -2.34 -16.00
C THR A 51 -23.06 -2.76 -16.11
N VAL A 52 -23.59 -3.43 -15.10
CA VAL A 52 -25.00 -3.85 -15.05
C VAL A 52 -25.92 -2.62 -15.11
N GLU A 53 -25.65 -1.59 -14.31
CA GLU A 53 -26.40 -0.33 -14.33
C GLU A 53 -26.40 0.30 -15.74
N THR A 54 -25.22 0.40 -16.37
CA THR A 54 -25.10 1.01 -17.69
C THR A 54 -25.88 0.24 -18.75
N ILE A 55 -25.80 -1.10 -18.74
CA ILE A 55 -26.52 -1.97 -19.66
C ILE A 55 -28.03 -1.88 -19.42
N SER A 56 -28.48 -1.98 -18.16
CA SER A 56 -29.90 -1.94 -17.80
C SER A 56 -30.51 -0.61 -18.19
N ARG A 57 -29.84 0.50 -17.95
CA ARG A 57 -30.31 1.83 -18.35
C ARG A 57 -30.36 2.01 -19.86
N LYS A 58 -29.41 1.44 -20.60
CA LYS A 58 -29.31 1.61 -22.05
C LYS A 58 -30.27 0.72 -22.83
N LEU A 59 -30.48 -0.52 -22.37
CA LEU A 59 -31.29 -1.51 -23.10
C LEU A 59 -32.73 -1.63 -22.60
N PHE A 60 -32.96 -1.34 -21.31
CA PHE A 60 -34.26 -1.58 -20.68
C PHE A 60 -34.89 -0.32 -20.10
N ASP A 61 -34.25 0.86 -20.28
CA ASP A 61 -34.66 2.14 -19.66
C ASP A 61 -34.89 2.03 -18.14
N PHE A 62 -34.24 1.05 -17.52
CA PHE A 62 -34.31 0.80 -16.10
C PHE A 62 -32.99 1.18 -15.43
N SER A 63 -33.03 2.11 -14.45
CA SER A 63 -31.87 2.51 -13.67
C SER A 63 -31.91 1.90 -12.27
N ILE A 64 -30.76 1.34 -11.83
CA ILE A 64 -30.56 0.92 -10.44
C ILE A 64 -30.27 2.20 -9.65
N GLN A 65 -31.33 2.75 -9.04
CA GLN A 65 -31.19 3.95 -8.22
C GLN A 65 -30.22 3.68 -7.06
N GLY A 66 -29.14 4.48 -6.95
CA GLY A 66 -28.12 4.30 -5.90
C GLY A 66 -26.81 3.66 -6.35
N ALA A 67 -26.67 3.25 -7.62
CA ALA A 67 -25.37 2.77 -8.14
C ALA A 67 -24.26 3.82 -7.97
N ASP A 68 -24.57 5.09 -8.16
CA ASP A 68 -23.64 6.22 -7.95
C ASP A 68 -23.19 6.31 -6.47
N GLU A 69 -24.11 6.02 -5.54
CA GLU A 69 -23.84 5.99 -4.10
C GLU A 69 -22.82 4.89 -3.76
N LEU A 70 -23.02 3.67 -4.29
CA LEU A 70 -22.06 2.58 -4.14
C LEU A 70 -20.69 2.92 -4.71
N GLY A 71 -20.65 3.62 -5.86
CA GLY A 71 -19.44 4.13 -6.47
C GLY A 71 -18.67 5.04 -5.52
N GLY A 72 -19.35 6.01 -4.91
CA GLY A 72 -18.77 6.92 -3.92
C GLY A 72 -18.19 6.18 -2.70
N TYR A 73 -18.91 5.20 -2.17
CA TYR A 73 -18.48 4.40 -1.03
C TYR A 73 -17.26 3.52 -1.36
N ALA A 74 -17.28 2.86 -2.53
CA ALA A 74 -16.16 2.05 -3.00
C ALA A 74 -14.88 2.90 -3.19
N LEU A 75 -15.02 4.10 -3.77
CA LEU A 75 -13.91 5.03 -3.92
C LEU A 75 -13.38 5.51 -2.56
N ALA A 76 -14.25 5.87 -1.62
CA ALA A 76 -13.85 6.33 -0.29
C ALA A 76 -13.09 5.24 0.48
N VAL A 77 -13.64 4.03 0.56
CA VAL A 77 -13.01 2.90 1.26
C VAL A 77 -11.75 2.43 0.53
N GLY A 78 -11.84 2.29 -0.80
CA GLY A 78 -10.71 1.86 -1.64
C GLY A 78 -9.51 2.81 -1.53
N SER A 79 -9.74 4.13 -1.51
CA SER A 79 -8.65 5.11 -1.38
C SER A 79 -7.91 4.97 -0.04
N THR A 80 -8.61 4.73 1.08
CA THR A 80 -7.95 4.54 2.39
C THR A 80 -7.11 3.26 2.45
N ILE A 81 -7.58 2.18 1.79
CA ILE A 81 -6.80 0.95 1.63
C ILE A 81 -5.57 1.22 0.77
N ALA A 82 -5.74 1.92 -0.36
CA ALA A 82 -4.65 2.27 -1.26
C ALA A 82 -3.57 3.12 -0.58
N PHE A 83 -3.95 4.11 0.26
CA PHE A 83 -2.99 4.90 1.03
C PHE A 83 -2.17 4.03 1.99
N SER A 84 -2.80 3.08 2.66
CA SER A 84 -2.12 2.15 3.56
C SER A 84 -1.15 1.24 2.81
N LEU A 85 -1.57 0.70 1.66
CA LEU A 85 -0.73 -0.13 0.79
C LEU A 85 0.46 0.66 0.22
N ALA A 86 0.23 1.89 -0.27
CA ALA A 86 1.28 2.76 -0.80
C ALA A 86 2.33 3.09 0.28
N LEU A 87 1.88 3.33 1.53
CA LEU A 87 2.78 3.60 2.64
C LEU A 87 3.63 2.36 3.00
N MET A 88 3.02 1.18 3.05
CA MET A 88 3.71 -0.08 3.36
C MET A 88 4.65 -0.51 2.23
N GLY A 89 4.25 -0.32 0.98
CA GLY A 89 5.03 -0.63 -0.23
C GLY A 89 6.17 0.35 -0.52
N ARG A 90 6.27 1.49 0.21
CA ARG A 90 7.21 2.59 -0.05
C ARG A 90 7.00 3.25 -1.43
N ASN A 91 5.82 3.11 -2.02
CA ASN A 91 5.47 3.59 -3.36
C ASN A 91 5.03 5.06 -3.35
N HIS A 92 5.47 5.85 -2.36
CA HIS A 92 5.22 7.28 -2.36
C HIS A 92 6.18 7.97 -3.34
N ILE A 93 5.62 8.69 -4.29
CA ILE A 93 6.37 9.47 -5.28
C ILE A 93 7.24 10.49 -4.52
N ARG A 94 8.55 10.35 -4.65
CA ARG A 94 9.54 11.32 -4.18
C ARG A 94 10.40 11.76 -5.36
N VAL A 95 10.79 13.01 -5.36
CA VAL A 95 11.69 13.54 -6.40
C VAL A 95 13.12 13.16 -6.05
N ASP A 96 13.57 12.01 -6.55
CA ASP A 96 14.89 11.44 -6.23
C ASP A 96 16.07 12.14 -6.92
N VAL A 97 15.80 12.96 -7.94
CA VAL A 97 16.83 13.61 -8.77
C VAL A 97 17.85 14.41 -7.94
N PHE A 98 17.41 15.00 -6.83
CA PHE A 98 18.29 15.74 -5.93
C PHE A 98 18.84 14.89 -4.79
N HIS A 99 18.18 13.77 -4.47
CA HIS A 99 18.52 12.95 -3.31
C HIS A 99 19.94 12.35 -3.42
N GLU A 100 20.38 11.97 -4.61
CA GLU A 100 21.72 11.39 -4.82
C GLU A 100 22.88 12.35 -4.49
N ARG A 101 22.63 13.66 -4.56
CA ARG A 101 23.66 14.69 -4.32
C ARG A 101 23.88 15.03 -2.84
N PHE A 102 23.01 14.58 -1.94
CA PHE A 102 23.11 14.91 -0.52
C PHE A 102 24.04 13.97 0.27
N SER A 103 24.63 14.51 1.33
CA SER A 103 25.39 13.72 2.31
C SER A 103 24.49 12.70 3.03
N LYS A 104 25.06 11.64 3.59
CA LYS A 104 24.31 10.60 4.32
C LYS A 104 23.40 11.17 5.42
N GLY A 105 23.87 12.17 6.16
CA GLY A 105 23.09 12.82 7.23
C GLY A 105 21.94 13.66 6.67
N ALA A 106 22.16 14.40 5.57
CA ALA A 106 21.12 15.17 4.91
C ALA A 106 20.03 14.26 4.34
N LYS A 107 20.42 13.13 3.72
CA LYS A 107 19.47 12.09 3.26
C LYS A 107 18.62 11.56 4.41
N ALA A 108 19.23 11.23 5.54
CA ALA A 108 18.53 10.74 6.72
C ALA A 108 17.55 11.79 7.27
N ALA A 109 17.94 13.05 7.34
CA ALA A 109 17.07 14.15 7.78
C ALA A 109 15.87 14.35 6.85
N LEU A 110 16.08 14.31 5.52
CA LEU A 110 15.00 14.42 4.52
C LEU A 110 14.04 13.23 4.57
N ASN A 111 14.56 12.01 4.72
CA ASN A 111 13.74 10.80 4.87
C ASN A 111 12.91 10.87 6.15
N TRP A 112 13.51 11.29 7.26
CA TRP A 112 12.80 11.50 8.52
C TRP A 112 11.71 12.57 8.39
N LEU A 113 12.03 13.74 7.83
CA LEU A 113 11.08 14.83 7.62
C LEU A 113 9.87 14.37 6.79
N SER A 114 10.12 13.63 5.71
CA SER A 114 9.07 13.09 4.86
C SER A 114 8.11 12.16 5.61
N ILE A 115 8.63 11.23 6.42
CA ILE A 115 7.80 10.29 7.18
C ILE A 115 7.05 11.00 8.30
N VAL A 116 7.68 11.97 9.00
CA VAL A 116 7.01 12.76 10.04
C VAL A 116 5.92 13.63 9.44
N SER A 117 6.17 14.27 8.29
CA SER A 117 5.14 15.06 7.58
C SER A 117 3.96 14.20 7.15
N MET A 118 4.21 12.97 6.67
CA MET A 118 3.17 12.02 6.31
C MET A 118 2.34 11.60 7.55
N ALA A 119 2.99 11.35 8.68
CA ALA A 119 2.31 11.02 9.93
C ALA A 119 1.47 12.19 10.45
N ALA A 120 2.02 13.41 10.42
CA ALA A 120 1.29 14.61 10.82
C ALA A 120 0.05 14.85 9.93
N PHE A 121 0.21 14.68 8.61
CA PHE A 121 -0.89 14.80 7.66
C PHE A 121 -1.95 13.71 7.88
N GLY A 122 -1.53 12.46 8.06
CA GLY A 122 -2.44 11.35 8.36
C GLY A 122 -3.23 11.57 9.64
N ALA A 123 -2.57 12.01 10.70
CA ALA A 123 -3.23 12.35 11.97
C ALA A 123 -4.21 13.52 11.82
N PHE A 124 -3.83 14.55 11.06
CA PHE A 124 -4.70 15.69 10.75
C PHE A 124 -5.96 15.26 9.99
N ILE A 125 -5.82 14.46 8.94
CA ILE A 125 -6.96 13.95 8.16
C ILE A 125 -7.85 13.07 9.04
N ALA A 126 -7.30 12.18 9.86
CA ALA A 126 -8.08 11.35 10.78
C ALA A 126 -8.86 12.20 11.80
N TRP A 127 -8.26 13.29 12.29
CA TRP A 127 -8.94 14.21 13.20
C TRP A 127 -10.09 14.97 12.50
N VAL A 128 -9.90 15.45 11.27
CA VAL A 128 -10.97 16.09 10.47
C VAL A 128 -12.09 15.10 10.18
N ALA A 129 -11.74 13.87 9.76
CA ALA A 129 -12.71 12.82 9.49
C ALA A 129 -13.53 12.43 10.74
N PHE A 130 -12.91 12.45 11.92
CA PHE A 130 -13.64 12.26 13.19
C PHE A 130 -14.72 13.33 13.41
N LYS A 131 -14.42 14.60 13.11
CA LYS A 131 -15.40 15.68 13.21
C LYS A 131 -16.57 15.47 12.25
N VAL A 132 -16.28 15.11 11.00
CA VAL A 132 -17.31 14.78 10.00
C VAL A 132 -18.21 13.65 10.50
N LEU A 133 -17.61 12.61 11.08
CA LEU A 133 -18.36 11.47 11.64
C LEU A 133 -19.23 11.89 12.82
N ALA A 134 -18.72 12.75 13.71
CA ALA A 134 -19.47 13.29 14.85
C ALA A 134 -20.67 14.14 14.39
N ASP A 135 -20.48 14.99 13.38
CA ASP A 135 -21.56 15.79 12.78
C ASP A 135 -22.61 14.88 12.13
N THR A 136 -22.19 13.84 11.40
CA THR A 136 -23.10 12.86 10.80
C THR A 136 -23.96 12.17 11.85
N LEU A 137 -23.39 11.83 13.00
CA LEU A 137 -24.14 11.25 14.13
C LEU A 137 -25.12 12.26 14.73
N ALA A 138 -24.67 13.51 14.93
CA ALA A 138 -25.50 14.55 15.54
C ALA A 138 -26.72 14.93 14.68
N TYR A 139 -26.54 14.99 13.36
CA TYR A 139 -27.58 15.37 12.40
C TYR A 139 -28.35 14.19 11.81
N HIS A 140 -28.01 12.95 12.17
CA HIS A 140 -28.59 11.73 11.59
C HIS A 140 -28.58 11.76 10.04
N SER A 141 -27.46 12.21 9.46
CA SER A 141 -27.35 12.46 8.02
C SER A 141 -27.53 11.19 7.22
N THR A 142 -28.32 11.28 6.15
CA THR A 142 -28.57 10.22 5.17
C THR A 142 -28.09 10.65 3.79
N ALA A 143 -27.84 9.70 2.90
CA ALA A 143 -27.53 9.98 1.49
C ALA A 143 -28.73 10.65 0.81
N GLN A 144 -28.43 11.56 -0.13
CA GLN A 144 -29.45 12.26 -0.93
C GLN A 144 -29.87 11.43 -2.15
N THR A 145 -29.95 10.13 -1.99
CA THR A 145 -30.36 9.17 -3.02
C THR A 145 -31.68 8.53 -2.58
N PRO A 146 -32.39 7.86 -3.49
CA PRO A 146 -33.63 7.15 -3.14
C PRO A 146 -33.45 6.08 -2.05
N TRP A 147 -32.23 5.56 -1.85
CA TRP A 147 -31.95 4.60 -0.80
C TRP A 147 -31.85 5.25 0.58
N ALA A 148 -31.57 6.56 0.64
CA ALA A 148 -31.42 7.32 1.87
C ALA A 148 -30.54 6.60 2.92
N THR A 149 -29.45 5.97 2.46
CA THR A 149 -28.54 5.18 3.31
C THR A 149 -28.01 6.04 4.45
N PRO A 150 -28.05 5.58 5.71
CA PRO A 150 -27.44 6.30 6.82
C PRO A 150 -25.93 6.45 6.59
N LEU A 151 -25.46 7.69 6.46
CA LEU A 151 -24.05 7.98 6.10
C LEU A 151 -23.03 7.51 7.15
N ILE A 152 -23.49 7.26 8.38
CA ILE A 152 -22.65 6.73 9.45
C ILE A 152 -21.98 5.40 9.09
N VAL A 153 -22.64 4.55 8.28
CA VAL A 153 -22.13 3.23 7.91
C VAL A 153 -20.92 3.34 6.97
N PRO A 154 -21.02 3.94 5.76
CA PRO A 154 -19.89 4.07 4.85
C PRO A 154 -18.80 4.99 5.40
N GLN A 155 -19.17 6.07 6.09
CA GLN A 155 -18.21 6.98 6.72
C GLN A 155 -17.46 6.32 7.88
N GLY A 156 -18.10 5.44 8.65
CA GLY A 156 -17.46 4.68 9.71
C GLY A 156 -16.37 3.75 9.17
N VAL A 157 -16.64 3.03 8.08
CA VAL A 157 -15.66 2.18 7.41
C VAL A 157 -14.51 3.01 6.84
N TRP A 158 -14.83 4.10 6.16
CA TRP A 158 -13.84 5.05 5.64
C TRP A 158 -12.96 5.64 6.74
N TYR A 159 -13.56 6.08 7.85
CA TYR A 159 -12.84 6.60 9.01
C TYR A 159 -11.92 5.54 9.63
N ALA A 160 -12.39 4.31 9.79
CA ALA A 160 -11.55 3.22 10.29
C ALA A 160 -10.31 3.00 9.40
N GLY A 161 -10.46 3.06 8.08
CA GLY A 161 -9.33 2.99 7.13
C GLY A 161 -8.33 4.14 7.33
N LEU A 162 -8.82 5.37 7.53
CA LEU A 162 -7.95 6.53 7.80
C LEU A 162 -7.21 6.41 9.15
N VAL A 163 -7.87 5.88 10.17
CA VAL A 163 -7.23 5.62 11.48
C VAL A 163 -6.13 4.59 11.35
N VAL A 164 -6.36 3.50 10.62
CA VAL A 164 -5.33 2.49 10.34
C VAL A 164 -4.14 3.12 9.61
N PHE A 165 -4.39 3.90 8.56
CA PHE A 165 -3.34 4.64 7.85
C PHE A 165 -2.55 5.56 8.79
N ALA A 166 -3.23 6.36 9.61
CA ALA A 166 -2.58 7.28 10.55
C ALA A 166 -1.72 6.53 11.58
N LEU A 167 -2.22 5.41 12.13
CA LEU A 167 -1.47 4.58 13.08
C LEU A 167 -0.21 3.99 12.46
N VAL A 168 -0.29 3.49 11.23
CA VAL A 168 0.88 2.96 10.50
C VAL A 168 1.88 4.08 10.24
N ALA A 169 1.43 5.26 9.78
CA ALA A 169 2.29 6.42 9.52
C ALA A 169 2.99 6.91 10.80
N VAL A 170 2.27 7.01 11.91
CA VAL A 170 2.83 7.37 13.22
C VAL A 170 3.84 6.32 13.69
N GLY A 171 3.55 5.03 13.52
CA GLY A 171 4.48 3.94 13.83
C GLY A 171 5.80 4.08 13.08
N TYR A 172 5.74 4.39 11.78
CA TYR A 172 6.92 4.65 10.97
C TYR A 172 7.66 5.93 11.40
N ALA A 173 6.93 7.01 11.72
CA ALA A 173 7.55 8.25 12.22
C ALA A 173 8.28 8.04 13.54
N VAL A 174 7.71 7.29 14.48
CA VAL A 174 8.35 6.93 15.74
C VAL A 174 9.61 6.09 15.48
N HIS A 175 9.54 5.10 14.59
CA HIS A 175 10.70 4.27 14.23
C HIS A 175 11.80 5.10 13.58
N ALA A 176 11.47 5.95 12.60
CA ALA A 176 12.41 6.86 11.94
C ALA A 176 13.07 7.83 12.93
N THR A 177 12.29 8.40 13.86
CA THR A 177 12.79 9.30 14.90
C THR A 177 13.78 8.59 15.85
N ARG A 178 13.46 7.35 16.26
CA ARG A 178 14.39 6.55 17.09
C ARG A 178 15.72 6.28 16.38
N LEU A 179 15.69 5.97 15.08
CA LEU A 179 16.90 5.74 14.29
C LEU A 179 17.72 7.03 14.13
N LEU A 180 17.05 8.17 13.91
CA LEU A 180 17.70 9.48 13.79
C LEU A 180 18.40 9.87 15.09
N LEU A 181 17.72 9.78 16.22
CA LEU A 181 18.26 10.10 17.55
C LEU A 181 19.39 9.15 17.96
N ALA A 182 19.34 7.89 17.52
CA ALA A 182 20.42 6.91 17.74
C ALA A 182 21.64 7.11 16.81
N GLY A 183 21.61 8.11 15.91
CA GLY A 183 22.69 8.34 14.93
C GLY A 183 22.82 7.24 13.86
N ARG A 184 21.83 6.34 13.74
CA ARG A 184 21.85 5.19 12.82
C ARG A 184 21.37 5.58 11.41
N PHE A 185 22.08 6.53 10.78
CA PHE A 185 21.67 7.10 9.49
C PHE A 185 21.64 6.08 8.36
N ASP A 186 22.53 5.10 8.34
CA ASP A 186 22.54 4.05 7.32
C ASP A 186 21.29 3.14 7.43
N ALA A 187 20.87 2.82 8.65
CA ALA A 187 19.64 2.05 8.87
C ALA A 187 18.39 2.85 8.46
N LEU A 188 18.34 4.14 8.85
CA LEU A 188 17.23 5.03 8.48
C LEU A 188 17.14 5.17 6.95
N ASN A 189 18.26 5.44 6.29
CA ASN A 189 18.28 5.55 4.83
C ASN A 189 17.88 4.24 4.15
N ARG A 190 18.32 3.09 4.64
CA ARG A 190 17.93 1.79 4.09
C ARG A 190 16.45 1.49 4.27
N ASP A 191 15.90 1.79 5.47
CA ASP A 191 14.53 1.43 5.82
C ASP A 191 13.50 2.37 5.17
N PHE A 192 13.88 3.61 4.88
CA PHE A 192 12.99 4.66 4.36
C PHE A 192 13.45 5.29 3.04
N HIS A 193 14.45 4.70 2.39
CA HIS A 193 14.80 5.09 1.01
C HIS A 193 13.66 4.67 0.06
N PRO A 194 13.24 5.53 -0.87
CA PRO A 194 12.34 5.12 -1.94
C PRO A 194 12.99 4.01 -2.76
N LYS A 195 12.18 3.11 -3.30
CA LYS A 195 12.69 2.12 -4.26
C LYS A 195 13.20 2.85 -5.51
N SER A 196 14.39 2.51 -5.94
CA SER A 196 14.88 3.03 -7.23
C SER A 196 14.19 2.29 -8.37
N ALA A 197 14.07 2.93 -9.55
CA ALA A 197 13.51 2.28 -10.74
C ALA A 197 14.21 0.95 -11.11
N LYS A 198 15.49 0.81 -10.74
CA LYS A 198 16.24 -0.44 -10.93
C LYS A 198 15.84 -1.53 -9.93
N GLU A 199 15.49 -1.15 -8.71
CA GLU A 199 15.00 -2.09 -7.69
C GLU A 199 13.58 -2.55 -8.02
N GLU A 200 12.72 -1.64 -8.48
CA GLU A 200 11.37 -1.99 -8.96
C GLU A 200 11.43 -2.96 -10.14
N LEU A 201 12.25 -2.64 -11.15
CA LEU A 201 12.44 -3.52 -12.31
C LEU A 201 12.96 -4.91 -11.90
N LYS A 202 13.88 -4.96 -10.93
CA LYS A 202 14.42 -6.23 -10.46
C LYS A 202 13.35 -7.04 -9.71
N GLU A 203 12.54 -6.41 -8.85
CA GLU A 203 11.44 -7.09 -8.16
C GLU A 203 10.41 -7.65 -9.16
N GLU A 204 10.05 -6.86 -10.20
CA GLU A 204 9.16 -7.35 -11.26
C GLU A 204 9.74 -8.53 -12.04
N LEU A 205 11.02 -8.48 -12.40
CA LEU A 205 11.67 -9.59 -13.09
C LEU A 205 11.76 -10.85 -12.23
N ASP A 206 12.04 -10.68 -10.93
CA ASP A 206 12.07 -11.80 -9.98
C ASP A 206 10.66 -12.41 -9.78
N ASP A 207 9.59 -11.60 -9.74
CA ASP A 207 8.20 -12.07 -9.67
C ASP A 207 7.78 -12.82 -10.94
N LEU A 208 8.13 -12.29 -12.12
CA LEU A 208 7.89 -12.97 -13.40
C LEU A 208 8.62 -14.30 -13.48
N ALA A 209 9.87 -14.37 -13.02
CA ALA A 209 10.64 -15.61 -13.02
C ALA A 209 10.00 -16.66 -12.07
N GLN A 210 9.48 -16.24 -10.91
CA GLN A 210 8.77 -17.14 -10.00
C GLN A 210 7.47 -17.67 -10.60
N ARG A 211 6.69 -16.83 -11.28
CA ARG A 211 5.46 -17.25 -11.98
C ARG A 211 5.74 -18.27 -13.07
N GLN A 212 6.79 -18.05 -13.88
CA GLN A 212 7.20 -18.98 -14.93
C GLN A 212 7.67 -20.33 -14.36
N GLN A 213 8.31 -20.35 -13.18
CA GLN A 213 8.70 -21.60 -12.51
C GLN A 213 7.51 -22.34 -11.90
N GLY A 214 6.47 -21.62 -11.47
CA GLY A 214 5.23 -22.22 -10.93
C GLY A 214 4.27 -22.76 -12.00
N GLU A 215 4.44 -22.36 -13.27
CA GLU A 215 3.65 -22.81 -14.41
C GLU A 215 4.26 -24.01 -15.15
N GLN A 216 5.44 -24.48 -14.77
CA GLN A 216 6.00 -25.71 -15.33
C GLN A 216 5.37 -26.93 -14.63
N PRO A 217 4.65 -27.81 -15.37
CA PRO A 217 3.93 -28.96 -14.85
C PRO A 217 4.86 -30.05 -14.29
#